data_dc383153e01abcdcb325c3e0e9aa6475
#
_entry.id   dc383153e01abcdcb325c3e0e9aa6475
#
_cell.length_a   1.000
_cell.length_b   1.000
_cell.length_c   1.000
_cell.angle_alpha   90.00
_cell.angle_beta   90.00
_cell.angle_gamma   90.00
#
_symmetry.space_group_name_H-M   'P 1'
#
loop_
_entity.id
_entity.type
_entity.pdbx_description
1 polymer ?
#
loop_
_entity_poly.entity_id
_entity_poly.type
_entity_poly.pdbx_seq_one_letter_code
_entity_poly.pdbx_strand_id
1 'polypeptide(L)'
;MLVITFLAIMLLATLAIIVIIRSTTETLIKHHHEQRASFFAAHPIQPGDIVFLGDSITDGAIWIELFPGLPVKNRGINADTTLSVLERMGPITVGKPKAIFILIGTNDLPWYEYRSDTDILETYEAILQRIQTDSPETKIFVQSIFPRSRHYARRIVNLNGELQQLARRMDCTYIDVFSHLAGPLGELRKGLHNDSLHLMAEGYAIWVEVLQPYMDELMKDDQVQAKD
;
A
#
# COMPACT_ATOMS: atom_id res chain seq x y z
N MET A 1 -39.14 11.00 -33.34
CA MET A 1 -38.68 12.18 -32.60
C MET A 1 -38.79 11.97 -31.07
N LEU A 2 -39.95 11.69 -30.50
CA LEU A 2 -40.14 11.45 -29.05
C LEU A 2 -39.21 10.40 -28.42
N VAL A 3 -39.00 9.26 -29.09
CA VAL A 3 -38.11 8.17 -28.58
C VAL A 3 -36.64 8.63 -28.51
N ILE A 4 -36.18 9.38 -29.53
CA ILE A 4 -34.80 9.89 -29.56
C ILE A 4 -34.61 10.92 -28.44
N THR A 5 -35.59 11.82 -28.23
CA THR A 5 -35.53 12.79 -27.15
C THR A 5 -35.53 12.11 -25.78
N PHE A 6 -36.34 11.09 -25.57
CA PHE A 6 -36.35 10.32 -24.33
C PHE A 6 -35.02 9.62 -24.08
N LEU A 7 -34.43 8.95 -25.07
CA LEU A 7 -33.12 8.31 -24.95
C LEU A 7 -32.00 9.31 -24.64
N ALA A 8 -32.04 10.50 -25.26
CA ALA A 8 -31.06 11.55 -24.97
C ALA A 8 -31.18 12.07 -23.54
N ILE A 9 -32.40 12.27 -23.02
CA ILE A 9 -32.62 12.67 -21.62
C ILE A 9 -32.12 11.59 -20.66
N MET A 10 -32.40 10.31 -20.92
CA MET A 10 -31.91 9.19 -20.11
C MET A 10 -30.38 9.13 -20.08
N LEU A 11 -29.73 9.30 -21.25
CA LEU A 11 -28.25 9.33 -21.32
C LEU A 11 -27.66 10.48 -20.51
N LEU A 12 -28.23 11.70 -20.65
CA LEU A 12 -27.77 12.88 -19.89
C LEU A 12 -27.96 12.68 -18.37
N ALA A 13 -29.11 12.12 -17.97
CA ALA A 13 -29.35 11.81 -16.55
C ALA A 13 -28.34 10.76 -16.01
N THR A 14 -28.05 9.71 -16.78
CA THR A 14 -27.05 8.70 -16.41
C THR A 14 -25.65 9.32 -16.29
N LEU A 15 -25.24 10.15 -17.23
CA LEU A 15 -23.96 10.85 -17.17
C LEU A 15 -23.88 11.78 -15.96
N ALA A 16 -24.94 12.54 -15.67
CA ALA A 16 -25.00 13.40 -14.50
C ALA A 16 -24.87 12.61 -13.19
N ILE A 17 -25.56 11.47 -13.08
CA ILE A 17 -25.45 10.58 -11.92
C ILE A 17 -24.01 10.06 -11.77
N ILE A 18 -23.37 9.61 -12.85
CA ILE A 18 -21.98 9.14 -12.83
C ILE A 18 -21.03 10.25 -12.34
N VAL A 19 -21.19 11.47 -12.84
CA VAL A 19 -20.39 12.64 -12.42
C VAL A 19 -20.59 12.93 -10.94
N ILE A 20 -21.84 12.93 -10.45
CA ILE A 20 -22.15 13.16 -9.04
C ILE A 20 -21.52 12.07 -8.15
N ILE A 21 -21.70 10.80 -8.50
CA ILE A 21 -21.11 9.68 -7.73
C ILE A 21 -19.60 9.83 -7.69
N ARG A 22 -18.96 10.08 -8.84
CA ARG A 22 -17.51 10.26 -8.92
C ARG A 22 -17.03 11.42 -8.05
N SER A 23 -17.61 12.60 -8.20
CA SER A 23 -17.25 13.78 -7.41
C SER A 23 -17.45 13.59 -5.91
N THR A 24 -18.54 12.91 -5.51
CA THR A 24 -18.79 12.59 -4.10
C THR A 24 -17.74 11.61 -3.57
N THR A 25 -17.42 10.58 -4.34
CA THR A 25 -16.40 9.59 -3.94
C THR A 25 -15.02 10.23 -3.80
N GLU A 26 -14.60 11.05 -4.77
CA GLU A 26 -13.33 11.79 -4.70
C GLU A 26 -13.27 12.72 -3.48
N THR A 27 -14.37 13.39 -3.17
CA THR A 27 -14.48 14.25 -1.98
C THR A 27 -14.35 13.46 -0.69
N LEU A 28 -15.00 12.31 -0.57
CA LEU A 28 -14.91 11.44 0.61
C LEU A 28 -13.50 10.88 0.80
N ILE A 29 -12.86 10.44 -0.28
CA ILE A 29 -11.47 9.98 -0.27
C ILE A 29 -10.54 11.08 0.23
N LYS A 30 -10.67 12.28 -0.32
CA LYS A 30 -9.88 13.45 0.08
C LYS A 30 -10.07 13.79 1.56
N HIS A 31 -11.30 13.85 2.05
CA HIS A 31 -11.57 14.13 3.47
C HIS A 31 -10.99 13.05 4.38
N HIS A 32 -11.13 11.77 4.02
CA HIS A 32 -10.54 10.68 4.78
C HIS A 32 -9.01 10.78 4.79
N HIS A 33 -8.38 11.06 3.65
CA HIS A 33 -6.94 11.26 3.55
C HIS A 33 -6.46 12.41 4.46
N GLU A 34 -7.11 13.57 4.42
CA GLU A 34 -6.80 14.74 5.25
C GLU A 34 -6.91 14.40 6.75
N GLN A 35 -7.98 13.68 7.16
CA GLN A 35 -8.18 13.25 8.54
C GLN A 35 -7.04 12.31 9.00
N ARG A 36 -6.69 11.31 8.20
CA ARG A 36 -5.62 10.35 8.53
C ARG A 36 -4.25 11.02 8.54
N ALA A 37 -3.94 11.85 7.55
CA ALA A 37 -2.68 12.58 7.47
C ALA A 37 -2.51 13.53 8.67
N SER A 38 -3.57 14.26 9.05
CA SER A 38 -3.61 15.13 10.23
C SER A 38 -3.34 14.33 11.52
N PHE A 39 -3.99 13.16 11.67
CA PHE A 39 -3.76 12.29 12.82
C PHE A 39 -2.31 11.81 12.88
N PHE A 40 -1.72 11.42 11.75
CA PHE A 40 -0.33 10.97 11.67
C PHE A 40 0.67 12.09 11.99
N ALA A 41 0.37 13.32 11.56
CA ALA A 41 1.19 14.49 11.90
C ALA A 41 1.19 14.78 13.40
N ALA A 42 0.05 14.60 14.08
CA ALA A 42 -0.08 14.78 15.53
C ALA A 42 0.55 13.62 16.34
N HIS A 43 0.80 12.47 15.70
CA HIS A 43 1.39 11.27 16.33
C HIS A 43 2.62 10.84 15.52
N PRO A 44 3.72 11.59 15.60
CA PRO A 44 4.92 11.34 14.80
C PRO A 44 5.54 9.98 15.14
N ILE A 45 6.20 9.40 14.15
CA ILE A 45 7.00 8.20 14.31
C ILE A 45 8.17 8.49 15.27
N GLN A 46 8.57 7.49 16.02
CA GLN A 46 9.68 7.54 16.97
C GLN A 46 10.79 6.56 16.56
N PRO A 47 12.04 6.80 16.97
CA PRO A 47 13.10 5.79 16.85
C PRO A 47 12.69 4.48 17.52
N GLY A 48 12.94 3.36 16.84
CA GLY A 48 12.49 2.04 17.29
C GLY A 48 11.13 1.60 16.75
N ASP A 49 10.28 2.52 16.27
CA ASP A 49 9.00 2.15 15.65
C ASP A 49 9.20 1.31 14.37
N ILE A 50 8.31 0.34 14.17
CA ILE A 50 8.21 -0.45 12.94
C ILE A 50 6.97 0.04 12.19
N VAL A 51 7.17 0.61 11.02
CA VAL A 51 6.12 1.29 10.26
C VAL A 51 5.59 0.38 9.15
N PHE A 52 4.28 0.20 9.10
CA PHE A 52 3.57 -0.35 7.94
C PHE A 52 2.99 0.80 7.11
N LEU A 53 3.60 1.04 5.94
CA LEU A 53 3.29 2.15 5.05
C LEU A 53 2.57 1.62 3.80
N GLY A 54 1.41 2.22 3.46
CA GLY A 54 0.65 1.77 2.31
C GLY A 54 -0.72 2.41 2.17
N ASP A 55 -1.59 1.72 1.48
CA ASP A 55 -2.96 2.11 1.15
C ASP A 55 -4.03 1.49 2.08
N SER A 56 -5.23 1.25 1.54
CA SER A 56 -6.36 0.65 2.28
C SER A 56 -6.09 -0.74 2.82
N ILE A 57 -5.26 -1.54 2.14
CA ILE A 57 -4.93 -2.91 2.58
C ILE A 57 -4.09 -2.81 3.86
N THR A 58 -3.18 -1.85 3.92
CA THR A 58 -2.37 -1.56 5.11
C THR A 58 -3.20 -0.89 6.21
N ASP A 59 -4.07 0.07 5.85
CA ASP A 59 -4.93 0.79 6.81
C ASP A 59 -5.90 -0.16 7.52
N GLY A 60 -6.46 -1.14 6.80
CA GLY A 60 -7.43 -2.12 7.32
C GLY A 60 -6.88 -3.13 8.32
N ALA A 61 -5.56 -3.26 8.44
CA ALA A 61 -4.95 -4.17 9.40
C ALA A 61 -4.89 -3.59 10.82
N ILE A 62 -5.20 -4.40 11.81
CA ILE A 62 -5.00 -4.05 13.24
C ILE A 62 -3.61 -4.56 13.66
N TRP A 63 -2.56 -3.85 13.23
CA TRP A 63 -1.17 -4.28 13.35
C TRP A 63 -0.75 -4.64 14.78
N ILE A 64 -1.29 -3.95 15.80
CA ILE A 64 -0.97 -4.21 17.20
C ILE A 64 -1.53 -5.57 17.69
N GLU A 65 -2.60 -6.05 17.07
CA GLU A 65 -3.14 -7.39 17.35
C GLU A 65 -2.41 -8.46 16.56
N LEU A 66 -1.95 -8.13 15.33
CA LEU A 66 -1.21 -9.04 14.47
C LEU A 66 0.22 -9.25 14.94
N PHE A 67 0.85 -8.24 15.55
CA PHE A 67 2.20 -8.30 16.13
C PHE A 67 2.17 -7.76 17.57
N PRO A 68 1.60 -8.51 18.51
CA PRO A 68 1.43 -8.06 19.90
C PRO A 68 2.78 -7.83 20.59
N GLY A 69 2.88 -6.73 21.32
CA GLY A 69 4.08 -6.38 22.08
C GLY A 69 5.19 -5.70 21.25
N LEU A 70 5.00 -5.55 19.93
CA LEU A 70 5.96 -4.84 19.08
C LEU A 70 5.54 -3.37 18.86
N PRO A 71 6.49 -2.44 18.67
CA PRO A 71 6.22 -1.01 18.45
C PRO A 71 5.74 -0.73 17.01
N VAL A 72 4.73 -1.45 16.57
CA VAL A 72 4.19 -1.32 15.21
C VAL A 72 3.30 -0.10 15.04
N LYS A 73 3.43 0.58 13.90
CA LYS A 73 2.65 1.76 13.54
C LYS A 73 1.99 1.59 12.17
N ASN A 74 0.67 1.68 12.17
CA ASN A 74 -0.08 1.77 10.93
C ASN A 74 0.07 3.16 10.30
N ARG A 75 0.55 3.21 9.07
CA ARG A 75 0.63 4.41 8.22
C ARG A 75 0.01 4.14 6.84
N GLY A 76 -1.03 3.30 6.81
CA GLY A 76 -1.91 3.14 5.67
C GLY A 76 -2.94 4.28 5.58
N ILE A 77 -3.27 4.70 4.35
CA ILE A 77 -4.41 5.58 4.07
C ILE A 77 -5.16 5.03 2.86
N ASN A 78 -6.48 4.94 2.98
CA ASN A 78 -7.35 4.45 1.90
C ASN A 78 -7.13 5.23 0.60
N ALA A 79 -7.10 4.50 -0.51
CA ALA A 79 -6.92 5.00 -1.87
C ALA A 79 -5.57 5.66 -2.17
N ASP A 80 -4.59 5.61 -1.27
CA ASP A 80 -3.25 6.10 -1.59
C ASP A 80 -2.65 5.40 -2.81
N THR A 81 -2.04 6.21 -3.64
CA THR A 81 -1.16 5.82 -4.75
C THR A 81 0.30 5.95 -4.33
N THR A 82 1.22 5.51 -5.17
CA THR A 82 2.66 5.76 -4.95
C THR A 82 2.96 7.24 -4.78
N LEU A 83 2.30 8.12 -5.56
CA LEU A 83 2.47 9.58 -5.47
C LEU A 83 1.96 10.13 -4.13
N SER A 84 0.77 9.74 -3.69
CA SER A 84 0.21 10.18 -2.40
C SER A 84 1.10 9.79 -1.23
N VAL A 85 1.68 8.58 -1.27
CA VAL A 85 2.66 8.14 -0.26
C VAL A 85 3.90 9.02 -0.28
N LEU A 86 4.46 9.31 -1.46
CA LEU A 86 5.65 10.17 -1.60
C LEU A 86 5.42 11.57 -0.99
N GLU A 87 4.26 12.17 -1.23
CA GLU A 87 3.89 13.50 -0.74
C GLU A 87 3.83 13.56 0.78
N ARG A 88 3.48 12.47 1.46
CA ARG A 88 3.32 12.41 2.92
C ARG A 88 4.47 11.72 3.68
N MET A 89 5.63 11.53 3.06
CA MET A 89 6.79 10.86 3.68
C MET A 89 7.39 11.61 4.87
N GLY A 90 7.33 12.95 4.89
CA GLY A 90 8.00 13.79 5.88
C GLY A 90 7.75 13.36 7.35
N PRO A 91 6.50 13.26 7.83
CA PRO A 91 6.20 12.83 9.21
C PRO A 91 6.67 11.40 9.55
N ILE A 92 6.95 10.58 8.54
CA ILE A 92 7.41 9.20 8.71
C ILE A 92 8.93 9.16 8.84
N THR A 93 9.66 9.78 7.90
CA THR A 93 11.12 9.71 7.83
C THR A 93 11.80 10.52 8.92
N VAL A 94 11.25 11.68 9.32
CA VAL A 94 11.77 12.52 10.42
C VAL A 94 11.83 11.75 11.74
N GLY A 95 10.92 10.81 11.97
CA GLY A 95 10.90 9.98 13.16
C GLY A 95 12.00 8.93 13.23
N LYS A 96 12.73 8.69 12.15
CA LYS A 96 13.81 7.71 12.04
C LYS A 96 13.39 6.33 12.56
N PRO A 97 12.34 5.70 11.96
CA PRO A 97 11.87 4.40 12.42
C PRO A 97 12.97 3.33 12.26
N LYS A 98 12.88 2.29 13.05
CA LYS A 98 13.74 1.11 12.92
C LYS A 98 13.58 0.42 11.58
N ALA A 99 12.32 0.30 11.13
CA ALA A 99 11.99 -0.35 9.87
C ALA A 99 10.74 0.24 9.23
N ILE A 100 10.68 0.19 7.89
CA ILE A 100 9.48 0.52 7.11
C ILE A 100 9.15 -0.65 6.18
N PHE A 101 7.96 -1.22 6.34
CA PHE A 101 7.36 -2.19 5.42
C PHE A 101 6.44 -1.46 4.46
N ILE A 102 6.77 -1.45 3.17
CA ILE A 102 6.04 -0.68 2.15
C ILE A 102 5.20 -1.63 1.31
N LEU A 103 3.88 -1.40 1.28
CA LEU A 103 2.93 -2.05 0.36
C LEU A 103 2.10 -0.96 -0.32
N ILE A 104 2.40 -0.65 -1.58
CA ILE A 104 1.73 0.41 -2.35
C ILE A 104 1.79 0.09 -3.85
N GLY A 105 0.90 0.69 -4.64
CA GLY A 105 0.90 0.60 -6.09
C GLY A 105 -0.38 0.00 -6.67
N THR A 106 -1.23 -0.63 -5.87
CA THR A 106 -2.48 -1.22 -6.38
C THR A 106 -3.45 -0.17 -6.91
N ASN A 107 -3.47 1.04 -6.32
CA ASN A 107 -4.34 2.14 -6.72
C ASN A 107 -3.81 2.94 -7.91
N ASP A 108 -2.57 2.74 -8.32
CA ASP A 108 -1.99 3.29 -9.53
C ASP A 108 -2.42 2.52 -10.82
N LEU A 109 -3.02 1.32 -10.66
CA LEU A 109 -3.33 0.42 -11.77
C LEU A 109 -4.65 0.70 -12.50
N PRO A 110 -5.75 1.18 -11.85
CA PRO A 110 -7.02 1.39 -12.52
C PRO A 110 -6.96 2.39 -13.66
N TRP A 111 -7.75 2.17 -14.71
CA TRP A 111 -7.77 3.00 -15.91
C TRP A 111 -8.13 4.47 -15.66
N TYR A 112 -8.86 4.77 -14.59
CA TYR A 112 -9.27 6.13 -14.23
C TYR A 112 -8.20 6.92 -13.47
N GLU A 113 -7.21 6.23 -12.89
CA GLU A 113 -6.01 6.78 -12.26
C GLU A 113 -4.75 6.36 -13.05
N TYR A 114 -4.92 5.89 -14.29
CA TYR A 114 -3.90 5.21 -15.04
C TYR A 114 -2.56 5.94 -14.99
N ARG A 115 -1.61 5.29 -14.33
CA ARG A 115 -0.20 5.65 -14.38
C ARG A 115 0.57 4.58 -15.15
N SER A 116 1.56 4.99 -15.93
CA SER A 116 2.42 4.02 -16.59
C SER A 116 3.25 3.22 -15.57
N ASP A 117 3.68 2.02 -15.95
CA ASP A 117 4.54 1.21 -15.08
C ASP A 117 5.86 1.95 -14.77
N THR A 118 6.38 2.72 -15.72
CA THR A 118 7.55 3.59 -15.54
C THR A 118 7.30 4.66 -14.47
N ASP A 119 6.18 5.41 -14.54
CA ASP A 119 5.86 6.45 -13.55
C ASP A 119 5.70 5.87 -12.13
N ILE A 120 5.12 4.66 -12.03
CA ILE A 120 4.97 3.95 -10.75
C ILE A 120 6.35 3.62 -10.18
N LEU A 121 7.25 3.05 -10.99
CA LEU A 121 8.58 2.65 -10.57
C LEU A 121 9.47 3.85 -10.23
N GLU A 122 9.42 4.92 -11.00
CA GLU A 122 10.15 6.17 -10.73
C GLU A 122 9.68 6.80 -9.40
N THR A 123 8.37 6.80 -9.15
CA THR A 123 7.83 7.30 -7.88
C THR A 123 8.21 6.39 -6.71
N TYR A 124 8.21 5.07 -6.93
CA TYR A 124 8.65 4.12 -5.90
C TYR A 124 10.14 4.31 -5.57
N GLU A 125 10.99 4.50 -6.58
CA GLU A 125 12.40 4.83 -6.41
C GLU A 125 12.58 6.12 -5.59
N ALA A 126 11.81 7.17 -5.89
CA ALA A 126 11.84 8.41 -5.13
C ALA A 126 11.43 8.22 -3.65
N ILE A 127 10.46 7.34 -3.36
CA ILE A 127 10.09 6.96 -1.99
C ILE A 127 11.30 6.32 -1.27
N LEU A 128 11.96 5.36 -1.90
CA LEU A 128 13.12 4.68 -1.32
C LEU A 128 14.28 5.63 -1.09
N GLN A 129 14.60 6.47 -2.08
CA GLN A 129 15.64 7.52 -1.96
C GLN A 129 15.35 8.50 -0.83
N ARG A 130 14.07 8.89 -0.67
CA ARG A 130 13.65 9.78 0.40
C ARG A 130 13.88 9.15 1.78
N ILE A 131 13.55 7.87 1.96
CA ILE A 131 13.80 7.15 3.23
C ILE A 131 15.30 7.08 3.49
N GLN A 132 16.10 6.65 2.52
CA GLN A 132 17.55 6.52 2.67
C GLN A 132 18.25 7.84 2.97
N THR A 133 17.75 8.95 2.40
CA THR A 133 18.30 10.29 2.65
C THR A 133 17.96 10.81 4.04
N ASP A 134 16.69 10.72 4.43
CA ASP A 134 16.20 11.30 5.68
C ASP A 134 16.48 10.41 6.91
N SER A 135 16.56 9.09 6.70
CA SER A 135 16.66 8.08 7.76
C SER A 135 17.54 6.90 7.31
N PRO A 136 18.86 7.10 7.13
CA PRO A 136 19.77 6.13 6.51
C PRO A 136 19.88 4.79 7.28
N GLU A 137 19.61 4.79 8.58
CA GLU A 137 19.66 3.57 9.41
C GLU A 137 18.36 2.75 9.36
N THR A 138 17.30 3.27 8.74
CA THR A 138 16.00 2.58 8.65
C THR A 138 16.10 1.39 7.70
N LYS A 139 15.78 0.19 8.17
CA LYS A 139 15.64 -0.99 7.31
C LYS A 139 14.40 -0.87 6.43
N ILE A 140 14.55 -1.07 5.13
CA ILE A 140 13.47 -0.91 4.15
C ILE A 140 13.07 -2.27 3.60
N PHE A 141 11.78 -2.61 3.76
CA PHE A 141 11.17 -3.81 3.24
C PHE A 141 10.14 -3.44 2.16
N VAL A 142 10.44 -3.76 0.92
CA VAL A 142 9.56 -3.56 -0.23
C VAL A 142 8.73 -4.82 -0.41
N GLN A 143 7.44 -4.73 -0.23
CA GLN A 143 6.52 -5.85 -0.43
C GLN A 143 6.00 -5.85 -1.86
N SER A 144 5.81 -7.05 -2.43
CA SER A 144 5.14 -7.19 -3.72
C SER A 144 3.74 -6.58 -3.69
N ILE A 145 3.31 -5.93 -4.77
CA ILE A 145 1.91 -5.55 -4.97
C ILE A 145 1.06 -6.84 -4.95
N PHE A 146 0.00 -6.85 -4.15
CA PHE A 146 -0.84 -8.04 -3.97
C PHE A 146 -1.65 -8.37 -5.22
N PRO A 147 -2.02 -9.64 -5.40
CA PRO A 147 -2.95 -10.01 -6.45
C PRO A 147 -4.30 -9.32 -6.24
N ARG A 148 -5.00 -9.05 -7.36
CA ARG A 148 -6.38 -8.56 -7.33
C ARG A 148 -7.21 -9.39 -8.33
N SER A 149 -8.24 -8.79 -8.97
CA SER A 149 -8.96 -9.49 -10.03
C SER A 149 -8.02 -9.90 -11.17
N ARG A 150 -8.30 -11.03 -11.82
CA ARG A 150 -7.49 -11.62 -12.90
C ARG A 150 -7.09 -10.63 -14.00
N HIS A 151 -7.92 -9.62 -14.24
CA HIS A 151 -7.64 -8.59 -15.25
C HIS A 151 -6.30 -7.89 -15.02
N TYR A 152 -5.88 -7.71 -13.77
CA TYR A 152 -4.63 -7.05 -13.40
C TYR A 152 -3.44 -8.01 -13.26
N ALA A 153 -3.67 -9.33 -13.24
CA ALA A 153 -2.66 -10.32 -12.87
C ALA A 153 -1.34 -10.15 -13.64
N ARG A 154 -1.40 -10.08 -14.97
CA ARG A 154 -0.21 -9.94 -15.82
C ARG A 154 0.57 -8.66 -15.53
N ARG A 155 -0.15 -7.53 -15.34
CA ARG A 155 0.50 -6.24 -15.07
C ARG A 155 1.18 -6.25 -13.70
N ILE A 156 0.52 -6.80 -12.68
CA ILE A 156 1.07 -6.92 -11.33
C ILE A 156 2.31 -7.80 -11.30
N VAL A 157 2.27 -8.96 -11.98
CA VAL A 157 3.45 -9.85 -12.07
C VAL A 157 4.65 -9.13 -12.69
N ASN A 158 4.44 -8.39 -13.78
CA ASN A 158 5.52 -7.62 -14.40
C ASN A 158 6.06 -6.53 -13.46
N LEU A 159 5.17 -5.72 -12.87
CA LEU A 159 5.57 -4.68 -11.90
C LEU A 159 6.30 -5.26 -10.69
N ASN A 160 5.88 -6.39 -10.16
CA ASN A 160 6.55 -7.04 -9.04
C ASN A 160 7.97 -7.52 -9.43
N GLY A 161 8.15 -7.96 -10.68
CA GLY A 161 9.48 -8.28 -11.20
C GLY A 161 10.41 -7.05 -11.24
N GLU A 162 9.90 -5.91 -11.70
CA GLU A 162 10.65 -4.65 -11.74
C GLU A 162 10.88 -4.08 -10.33
N LEU A 163 9.90 -4.16 -9.43
CA LEU A 163 10.04 -3.75 -8.02
C LEU A 163 11.11 -4.58 -7.29
N GLN A 164 11.19 -5.89 -7.57
CA GLN A 164 12.24 -6.74 -7.01
C GLN A 164 13.63 -6.30 -7.50
N GLN A 165 13.76 -5.94 -8.78
CA GLN A 165 15.03 -5.42 -9.31
C GLN A 165 15.35 -4.05 -8.72
N LEU A 166 14.36 -3.16 -8.58
CA LEU A 166 14.51 -1.86 -7.95
C LEU A 166 14.98 -2.01 -6.49
N ALA A 167 14.33 -2.85 -5.70
CA ALA A 167 14.71 -3.11 -4.32
C ALA A 167 16.18 -3.57 -4.20
N ARG A 168 16.61 -4.48 -5.08
CA ARG A 168 18.02 -4.92 -5.14
C ARG A 168 18.99 -3.79 -5.47
N ARG A 169 18.66 -2.93 -6.45
CA ARG A 169 19.52 -1.79 -6.83
C ARG A 169 19.64 -0.76 -5.70
N MET A 170 18.59 -0.64 -4.89
CA MET A 170 18.50 0.31 -3.78
C MET A 170 18.92 -0.29 -2.43
N ASP A 171 19.51 -1.48 -2.42
CA ASP A 171 19.90 -2.21 -1.19
C ASP A 171 18.76 -2.33 -0.17
N CYS A 172 17.55 -2.64 -0.67
CA CYS A 172 16.35 -2.87 0.11
C CYS A 172 15.96 -4.35 0.08
N THR A 173 15.35 -4.84 1.16
CA THR A 173 14.81 -6.20 1.20
C THR A 173 13.48 -6.27 0.45
N TYR A 174 13.38 -7.14 -0.56
CA TYR A 174 12.11 -7.44 -1.23
C TYR A 174 11.42 -8.63 -0.60
N ILE A 175 10.11 -8.53 -0.33
CA ILE A 175 9.28 -9.59 0.25
C ILE A 175 8.19 -9.97 -0.76
N ASP A 176 8.23 -11.22 -1.23
CA ASP A 176 7.20 -11.76 -2.12
C ASP A 176 6.00 -12.28 -1.31
N VAL A 177 5.02 -11.41 -1.09
CA VAL A 177 3.72 -11.80 -0.52
C VAL A 177 2.75 -12.24 -1.62
N PHE A 178 2.94 -11.74 -2.86
CA PHE A 178 2.07 -12.04 -4.00
C PHE A 178 1.88 -13.54 -4.20
N SER A 179 2.97 -14.30 -4.25
CA SER A 179 2.93 -15.75 -4.52
C SER A 179 2.14 -16.54 -3.47
N HIS A 180 2.07 -16.05 -2.24
CA HIS A 180 1.33 -16.66 -1.13
C HIS A 180 -0.18 -16.37 -1.17
N LEU A 181 -0.58 -15.27 -1.82
CA LEU A 181 -1.96 -14.84 -1.92
C LEU A 181 -2.61 -15.15 -3.28
N ALA A 182 -1.80 -15.38 -4.32
CA ALA A 182 -2.27 -15.58 -5.68
C ALA A 182 -2.92 -16.95 -5.89
N GLY A 183 -3.98 -16.94 -6.69
CA GLY A 183 -4.59 -18.13 -7.28
C GLY A 183 -3.86 -18.58 -8.56
N PRO A 184 -4.29 -19.68 -9.18
CA PRO A 184 -3.59 -20.29 -10.33
C PRO A 184 -3.46 -19.40 -11.57
N LEU A 185 -4.29 -18.37 -11.70
CA LEU A 185 -4.29 -17.43 -12.83
C LEU A 185 -3.76 -16.04 -12.43
N GLY A 186 -3.13 -15.92 -11.26
CA GLY A 186 -2.57 -14.69 -10.73
C GLY A 186 -3.61 -13.74 -10.11
N GLU A 187 -4.87 -14.18 -9.97
CA GLU A 187 -5.90 -13.46 -9.21
C GLU A 187 -5.71 -13.63 -7.70
N LEU A 188 -6.30 -12.73 -6.91
CA LEU A 188 -6.40 -12.92 -5.47
C LEU A 188 -7.23 -14.17 -5.18
N ARG A 189 -6.65 -15.11 -4.42
CA ARG A 189 -7.24 -16.43 -4.16
C ARG A 189 -8.58 -16.31 -3.48
N LYS A 190 -9.56 -17.05 -4.01
CA LYS A 190 -10.92 -17.13 -3.45
C LYS A 190 -10.87 -17.57 -1.97
N GLY A 191 -11.67 -16.91 -1.14
CA GLY A 191 -11.71 -17.11 0.32
C GLY A 191 -10.86 -16.10 1.08
N LEU A 192 -9.85 -15.48 0.46
CA LEU A 192 -9.00 -14.47 1.09
C LEU A 192 -9.56 -13.05 0.99
N HIS A 193 -10.64 -12.85 0.24
CA HIS A 193 -11.26 -11.54 -0.07
C HIS A 193 -12.76 -11.67 -0.31
N ASN A 194 -13.47 -10.53 -0.32
CA ASN A 194 -14.87 -10.43 -0.71
C ASN A 194 -15.12 -9.50 -1.92
N ASP A 195 -14.12 -8.73 -2.34
CA ASP A 195 -14.21 -7.73 -3.43
C ASP A 195 -13.09 -7.82 -4.47
N SER A 196 -12.25 -8.86 -4.40
CA SER A 196 -11.07 -9.08 -5.26
C SER A 196 -9.94 -8.07 -5.08
N LEU A 197 -9.88 -7.41 -3.91
CA LEU A 197 -8.84 -6.43 -3.57
C LEU A 197 -8.44 -6.48 -2.09
N HIS A 198 -9.41 -6.29 -1.18
CA HIS A 198 -9.15 -6.19 0.25
C HIS A 198 -9.16 -7.57 0.91
N LEU A 199 -8.19 -7.78 1.79
CA LEU A 199 -8.04 -9.05 2.49
C LEU A 199 -9.12 -9.23 3.57
N MET A 200 -9.57 -10.46 3.73
CA MET A 200 -10.28 -10.96 4.91
C MET A 200 -9.28 -11.58 5.90
N ALA A 201 -9.75 -12.00 7.06
CA ALA A 201 -8.90 -12.50 8.16
C ALA A 201 -7.86 -13.56 7.73
N GLU A 202 -8.25 -14.55 6.91
CA GLU A 202 -7.31 -15.56 6.40
C GLU A 202 -6.22 -14.97 5.50
N GLY A 203 -6.54 -13.93 4.71
CA GLY A 203 -5.56 -13.24 3.89
C GLY A 203 -4.54 -12.48 4.76
N TYR A 204 -5.00 -11.82 5.81
CA TYR A 204 -4.11 -11.18 6.78
C TYR A 204 -3.25 -12.20 7.54
N ALA A 205 -3.79 -13.37 7.91
CA ALA A 205 -3.02 -14.43 8.56
C ALA A 205 -1.84 -14.90 7.69
N ILE A 206 -2.09 -15.16 6.41
CA ILE A 206 -1.03 -15.51 5.45
C ILE A 206 0.00 -14.38 5.32
N TRP A 207 -0.44 -13.13 5.26
CA TRP A 207 0.47 -11.99 5.18
C TRP A 207 1.38 -11.92 6.41
N VAL A 208 0.82 -12.09 7.60
CA VAL A 208 1.58 -12.14 8.87
C VAL A 208 2.60 -13.28 8.84
N GLU A 209 2.22 -14.50 8.41
CA GLU A 209 3.14 -15.64 8.30
C GLU A 209 4.35 -15.32 7.41
N VAL A 210 4.13 -14.63 6.28
CA VAL A 210 5.21 -14.22 5.37
C VAL A 210 6.11 -13.16 6.02
N LEU A 211 5.56 -12.26 6.83
CA LEU A 211 6.32 -11.19 7.48
C LEU A 211 7.05 -11.64 8.74
N GLN A 212 6.60 -12.69 9.41
CA GLN A 212 7.11 -13.12 10.71
C GLN A 212 8.64 -13.31 10.76
N PRO A 213 9.31 -13.94 9.78
CA PRO A 213 10.78 -14.09 9.81
C PRO A 213 11.53 -12.76 9.84
N TYR A 214 11.02 -11.74 9.13
CA TYR A 214 11.62 -10.41 9.09
C TYR A 214 11.40 -9.65 10.39
N MET A 215 10.23 -9.81 11.00
CA MET A 215 9.92 -9.24 12.32
C MET A 215 10.79 -9.87 13.40
N ASP A 216 10.98 -11.19 13.38
CA ASP A 216 11.87 -11.91 14.32
C ASP A 216 13.32 -11.46 14.20
N GLU A 217 13.81 -11.23 12.98
CA GLU A 217 15.16 -10.71 12.74
C GLU A 217 15.32 -9.30 13.33
N LEU A 218 14.36 -8.42 13.08
CA LEU A 218 14.38 -7.07 13.65
C LEU A 218 14.45 -7.09 15.19
N MET A 219 13.75 -8.01 15.84
CA MET A 219 13.75 -8.11 17.30
C MET A 219 15.01 -8.72 17.89
N LYS A 220 15.70 -9.59 17.15
CA LYS A 220 17.02 -10.14 17.57
C LYS A 220 18.10 -9.07 17.60
N ASP A 221 18.10 -8.14 16.64
CA ASP A 221 19.08 -7.06 16.60
C ASP A 221 19.02 -6.18 17.85
N ASP A 222 17.80 -5.93 18.40
CA ASP A 222 17.65 -5.18 19.64
C ASP A 222 18.25 -5.88 20.85
N GLN A 223 18.17 -7.21 20.90
CA GLN A 223 18.71 -7.99 22.01
C GLN A 223 20.25 -8.05 22.01
N VAL A 224 20.85 -7.92 20.82
CA VAL A 224 22.32 -7.86 20.69
C VAL A 224 22.81 -6.47 21.11
N GLN A 225 22.18 -5.39 20.62
CA GLN A 225 22.57 -4.01 20.96
C GLN A 225 22.34 -3.65 22.43
N ALA A 226 21.42 -4.33 23.12
CA ALA A 226 21.17 -4.10 24.56
C ALA A 226 22.18 -4.81 25.49
N LYS A 227 23.09 -5.60 24.95
CA LYS A 227 24.11 -6.37 25.72
C LYS A 227 25.52 -5.80 25.61
N ASP A 228 25.73 -4.87 24.68
CA ASP A 228 26.97 -4.12 24.48
C ASP A 228 26.87 -2.72 25.17
#